data_2c331d18b754caf519c391d26342a809
#
_entry.id   2c331d18b754caf519c391d26342a809
#
_cell.length_a   1.000
_cell.length_b   1.000
_cell.length_c   1.000
_cell.angle_alpha   90.00
_cell.angle_beta   90.00
_cell.angle_gamma   90.00
#
_symmetry.space_group_name_H-M   'P 1'
#
loop_
_entity.id
_entity.type
_entity.pdbx_description
1 polymer ?
#
loop_
_entity_poly.entity_id
_entity_poly.type
_entity_poly.pdbx_seq_one_letter_code
_entity_poly.pdbx_strand_id
1 'polypeptide(L)'
;MKKYKTYQIVVIIIGLFLCFFGRFIPVSPKSMILRSAFTSRRYSGLSASGAQTLFIMVGGLLMWLLVGVDWTSLAVILALALIPELGMNKVAAGTLGNSTVFYLLLCFMLAKSLQATGVAHRLAVWFLTGSFSRKGAWCTIAMIFVSIFVLSSGLSSSSTIMIFLPILYEIFESLGYEKGKGDIFPAVMIASLAIICQIAQATTPISHAMTLIGFSSYNSYTGNNLEFGQYVMVAMPVGILTAIGWFLVCRYVWRPDVSRLSRLDYDAIKGNEGPFSKQEKIAATIYLIVVVLWLAPGISKYLCPPAYPLLNKIHQCYPPIVAIILLHFIKVDGKPVLPYKEAISAVPFSTLLFMGALLELGTALANGDIGVSTWLGDTIGVFCTGVSPFMFIVVLAAMSVILTNFMSNSVTCAICMAIAMPLSTSLYSGLISPVIAAIMITIGINFAFATAPATPPVAIAADSGWISAGRLFKYGAVAGLVGIAVMLAVGLPIANMVC
;
A
#
# COMPACT_ATOMS: atom_id res chain seq x y z
N MET A 1 -24.43 -0.19 -18.77
CA MET A 1 -23.48 0.95 -18.80
C MET A 1 -23.75 1.87 -17.61
N LYS A 2 -22.82 1.96 -16.64
CA LYS A 2 -22.91 2.99 -15.60
C LYS A 2 -22.85 4.35 -16.27
N LYS A 3 -23.92 5.14 -16.18
CA LYS A 3 -23.98 6.50 -16.71
C LYS A 3 -23.01 7.34 -15.85
N TYR A 4 -21.95 7.87 -16.45
CA TYR A 4 -21.06 8.82 -15.75
C TYR A 4 -21.87 10.03 -15.28
N LYS A 5 -21.56 10.50 -14.07
CA LYS A 5 -22.12 11.76 -13.58
C LYS A 5 -21.54 12.93 -14.39
N THR A 6 -22.26 14.03 -14.51
CA THR A 6 -21.85 15.19 -15.33
C THR A 6 -20.44 15.68 -15.01
N TYR A 7 -20.06 15.74 -13.72
CA TYR A 7 -18.71 16.15 -13.33
C TYR A 7 -17.63 15.16 -13.81
N GLN A 8 -17.93 13.85 -13.87
CA GLN A 8 -16.99 12.85 -14.37
C GLN A 8 -16.73 13.01 -15.86
N ILE A 9 -17.77 13.38 -16.63
CA ILE A 9 -17.63 13.66 -18.08
C ILE A 9 -16.70 14.87 -18.26
N VAL A 10 -16.87 15.92 -17.47
CA VAL A 10 -15.99 17.10 -17.51
C VAL A 10 -14.54 16.71 -17.18
N VAL A 11 -14.35 15.91 -16.13
CA VAL A 11 -13.02 15.43 -15.74
C VAL A 11 -12.39 14.56 -16.82
N ILE A 12 -13.16 13.70 -17.49
CA ILE A 12 -12.67 12.88 -18.61
C ILE A 12 -12.18 13.79 -19.75
N ILE A 13 -12.98 14.78 -20.13
CA ILE A 13 -12.62 15.72 -21.21
C ILE A 13 -11.33 16.47 -20.85
N ILE A 14 -11.27 17.04 -19.64
CA ILE A 14 -10.09 17.77 -19.18
C ILE A 14 -8.88 16.84 -19.08
N GLY A 15 -9.03 15.66 -18.50
CA GLY A 15 -7.95 14.69 -18.33
C GLY A 15 -7.38 14.22 -19.65
N LEU A 16 -8.23 13.86 -20.61
CA LEU A 16 -7.80 13.48 -21.95
C LEU A 16 -7.15 14.67 -22.69
N PHE A 17 -7.72 15.87 -22.57
CA PHE A 17 -7.12 17.07 -23.15
C PHE A 17 -5.69 17.28 -22.61
N LEU A 18 -5.50 17.22 -21.31
CA LEU A 18 -4.18 17.34 -20.69
C LEU A 18 -3.23 16.23 -21.16
N CYS A 19 -3.67 14.99 -21.18
CA CYS A 19 -2.85 13.85 -21.59
C CYS A 19 -2.36 13.96 -23.04
N PHE A 20 -3.20 14.41 -23.98
CA PHE A 20 -2.87 14.38 -25.41
C PHE A 20 -2.41 15.73 -25.97
N PHE A 21 -2.84 16.83 -25.38
CA PHE A 21 -2.53 18.18 -25.86
C PHE A 21 -1.63 18.98 -24.94
N GLY A 22 -1.21 18.42 -23.80
CA GLY A 22 -0.36 19.08 -22.82
C GLY A 22 0.96 19.61 -23.39
N ARG A 23 1.54 18.95 -24.41
CA ARG A 23 2.76 19.40 -25.11
C ARG A 23 2.67 20.79 -25.73
N PHE A 24 1.46 21.24 -26.07
CA PHE A 24 1.22 22.54 -26.69
C PHE A 24 0.97 23.65 -25.67
N ILE A 25 0.84 23.30 -24.38
CA ILE A 25 0.64 24.27 -23.33
C ILE A 25 1.99 24.79 -22.86
N PRO A 26 2.31 26.09 -23.05
CA PRO A 26 3.60 26.63 -22.67
C PRO A 26 3.74 26.67 -21.15
N VAL A 27 4.58 25.80 -20.59
CA VAL A 27 4.99 25.84 -19.19
C VAL A 27 6.22 26.75 -19.11
N SER A 28 5.99 28.06 -19.09
CA SER A 28 7.07 29.05 -18.95
C SER A 28 6.98 29.68 -17.55
N PRO A 29 8.07 29.81 -16.81
CA PRO A 29 8.11 30.58 -15.57
C PRO A 29 8.13 32.10 -15.90
N LYS A 30 7.13 32.58 -16.61
CA LYS A 30 6.91 34.02 -16.83
C LYS A 30 6.19 34.72 -15.68
N SER A 31 5.97 34.06 -14.54
CA SER A 31 5.47 34.75 -13.36
C SER A 31 6.59 35.64 -12.80
N MET A 32 6.36 36.92 -12.83
CA MET A 32 7.25 38.03 -12.41
C MET A 32 7.80 37.87 -10.99
N ILE A 33 7.16 37.06 -10.14
CA ILE A 33 7.53 36.81 -8.73
C ILE A 33 8.79 35.93 -8.61
N LEU A 34 9.01 34.99 -9.57
CA LEU A 34 10.18 34.12 -9.54
C LEU A 34 11.43 34.78 -10.15
N ARG A 35 11.26 35.78 -11.01
CA ARG A 35 12.40 36.49 -11.65
C ARG A 35 13.26 37.29 -10.69
N SER A 36 12.67 37.85 -9.61
CA SER A 36 13.41 38.67 -8.64
C SER A 36 14.27 37.87 -7.66
N ALA A 37 13.94 36.58 -7.45
CA ALA A 37 14.68 35.70 -6.55
C ALA A 37 15.87 34.97 -7.22
N PHE A 38 16.02 35.08 -8.57
CA PHE A 38 16.91 34.23 -9.37
C PHE A 38 17.80 34.98 -10.32
N THR A 39 18.72 35.75 -9.80
CA THR A 39 19.68 36.50 -10.63
C THR A 39 20.93 35.74 -11.08
N SER A 40 21.07 34.44 -10.80
CA SER A 40 22.33 33.73 -11.09
C SER A 40 22.29 32.32 -11.66
N ARG A 41 21.11 31.71 -11.90
CA ARG A 41 21.01 30.39 -12.55
C ARG A 41 20.29 30.47 -13.89
N ARG A 42 20.89 29.88 -14.95
CA ARG A 42 20.21 29.65 -16.25
C ARG A 42 19.07 28.66 -16.03
N TYR A 43 17.85 29.16 -16.01
CA TYR A 43 16.67 28.30 -16.11
C TYR A 43 16.55 27.78 -17.53
N SER A 44 16.82 26.51 -17.74
CA SER A 44 16.34 25.81 -18.94
C SER A 44 14.85 25.61 -18.76
N GLY A 45 14.03 26.18 -19.66
CA GLY A 45 12.60 25.92 -19.69
C GLY A 45 12.32 24.41 -19.84
N LEU A 46 11.17 23.95 -19.36
CA LEU A 46 10.76 22.57 -19.51
C LEU A 46 10.62 22.22 -21.00
N SER A 47 11.14 21.06 -21.42
CA SER A 47 11.00 20.57 -22.79
C SER A 47 9.51 20.31 -23.15
N ALA A 48 9.19 20.25 -24.44
CA ALA A 48 7.83 19.91 -24.87
C ALA A 48 7.39 18.51 -24.36
N SER A 49 8.31 17.55 -24.36
CA SER A 49 8.08 16.20 -23.80
C SER A 49 7.97 16.25 -22.28
N GLY A 50 8.71 17.10 -21.62
CA GLY A 50 8.59 17.34 -20.18
C GLY A 50 7.24 17.95 -19.80
N ALA A 51 6.78 18.98 -20.56
CA ALA A 51 5.45 19.55 -20.38
C ALA A 51 4.37 18.50 -20.59
N GLN A 52 4.47 17.71 -21.66
CA GLN A 52 3.53 16.62 -21.93
C GLN A 52 3.49 15.62 -20.77
N THR A 53 4.64 15.19 -20.25
CA THR A 53 4.73 14.24 -19.14
C THR A 53 4.07 14.80 -17.86
N LEU A 54 4.30 16.06 -17.52
CA LEU A 54 3.63 16.73 -16.39
C LEU A 54 2.11 16.79 -16.59
N PHE A 55 1.64 17.12 -17.79
CA PHE A 55 0.21 17.18 -18.04
C PHE A 55 -0.43 15.79 -18.11
N ILE A 56 0.30 14.76 -18.57
CA ILE A 56 -0.12 13.35 -18.43
C ILE A 56 -0.24 12.98 -16.95
N MET A 57 0.70 13.37 -16.11
CA MET A 57 0.61 13.16 -14.66
C MET A 57 -0.65 13.82 -14.09
N VAL A 58 -0.86 15.10 -14.33
CA VAL A 58 -2.03 15.82 -13.80
C VAL A 58 -3.33 15.26 -14.35
N GLY A 59 -3.43 15.06 -15.67
CA GLY A 59 -4.63 14.50 -16.33
C GLY A 59 -4.92 13.07 -15.90
N GLY A 60 -3.89 12.23 -15.80
CA GLY A 60 -3.97 10.85 -15.29
C GLY A 60 -4.45 10.82 -13.84
N LEU A 61 -3.84 11.59 -12.95
CA LEU A 61 -4.23 11.69 -11.55
C LEU A 61 -5.69 12.15 -11.38
N LEU A 62 -6.14 13.16 -12.15
CA LEU A 62 -7.52 13.62 -12.11
C LEU A 62 -8.50 12.52 -12.54
N MET A 63 -8.18 11.81 -13.63
CA MET A 63 -9.03 10.70 -14.12
C MET A 63 -9.04 9.53 -13.12
N TRP A 64 -7.89 9.13 -12.59
CA TRP A 64 -7.81 8.03 -11.63
C TRP A 64 -8.53 8.34 -10.32
N LEU A 65 -8.49 9.60 -9.85
CA LEU A 65 -9.14 10.02 -8.61
C LEU A 65 -10.66 10.13 -8.75
N LEU A 66 -11.16 10.71 -9.84
CA LEU A 66 -12.55 11.14 -9.96
C LEU A 66 -13.40 10.25 -10.87
N VAL A 67 -12.76 9.45 -11.73
CA VAL A 67 -13.46 8.56 -12.69
C VAL A 67 -13.24 7.10 -12.34
N GLY A 68 -11.98 6.69 -12.14
CA GLY A 68 -11.56 5.32 -11.82
C GLY A 68 -10.29 4.93 -12.58
N VAL A 69 -9.74 3.75 -12.27
CA VAL A 69 -8.43 3.30 -12.78
C VAL A 69 -8.50 2.36 -14.00
N ASP A 70 -9.69 1.95 -14.43
CA ASP A 70 -9.87 0.93 -15.45
C ASP A 70 -9.32 1.39 -16.81
N TRP A 71 -10.19 1.88 -17.71
CA TRP A 71 -9.81 2.34 -19.06
C TRP A 71 -8.96 3.62 -19.05
N THR A 72 -9.04 4.42 -18.00
CA THR A 72 -8.23 5.65 -17.83
C THR A 72 -6.75 5.34 -17.79
N SER A 73 -6.35 4.18 -17.26
CA SER A 73 -4.96 3.73 -17.30
C SER A 73 -4.48 3.44 -18.72
N LEU A 74 -5.35 2.90 -19.59
CA LEU A 74 -5.02 2.72 -21.01
C LEU A 74 -4.82 4.06 -21.72
N ALA A 75 -5.61 5.09 -21.38
CA ALA A 75 -5.43 6.43 -21.92
C ALA A 75 -4.08 7.03 -21.51
N VAL A 76 -3.65 6.85 -20.26
CA VAL A 76 -2.33 7.28 -19.77
C VAL A 76 -1.21 6.52 -20.48
N ILE A 77 -1.32 5.18 -20.61
CA ILE A 77 -0.36 4.36 -21.37
C ILE A 77 -0.21 4.85 -22.80
N LEU A 78 -1.33 5.10 -23.49
CA LEU A 78 -1.31 5.62 -24.86
C LEU A 78 -0.64 6.99 -24.92
N ALA A 79 -0.96 7.91 -24.01
CA ALA A 79 -0.38 9.24 -23.96
C ALA A 79 1.15 9.18 -23.71
N LEU A 80 1.63 8.30 -22.83
CA LEU A 80 3.06 8.07 -22.60
C LEU A 80 3.74 7.50 -23.85
N ALA A 81 3.10 6.57 -24.56
CA ALA A 81 3.64 5.97 -25.77
C ALA A 81 3.78 6.98 -26.95
N LEU A 82 3.06 8.09 -26.90
CA LEU A 82 3.16 9.18 -27.87
C LEU A 82 4.30 10.17 -27.56
N ILE A 83 4.99 10.03 -26.42
CA ILE A 83 6.20 10.80 -26.13
C ILE A 83 7.36 10.23 -26.97
N PRO A 84 8.06 11.08 -27.79
CA PRO A 84 9.08 10.59 -28.72
C PRO A 84 10.23 9.82 -28.06
N GLU A 85 10.63 10.22 -26.86
CA GLU A 85 11.74 9.62 -26.09
C GLU A 85 11.39 8.23 -25.53
N LEU A 86 10.10 7.91 -25.42
CA LEU A 86 9.59 6.63 -24.89
C LEU A 86 9.22 5.67 -26.00
N GLY A 87 8.14 5.96 -26.71
CA GLY A 87 7.59 5.07 -27.74
C GLY A 87 6.90 3.82 -27.19
N MET A 88 6.06 3.15 -27.99
CA MET A 88 5.21 2.05 -27.52
C MET A 88 5.99 0.86 -26.97
N ASN A 89 7.14 0.50 -27.55
CA ASN A 89 7.90 -0.67 -27.10
C ASN A 89 8.47 -0.49 -25.67
N LYS A 90 9.01 0.70 -25.36
CA LYS A 90 9.51 1.00 -24.01
C LYS A 90 8.36 1.06 -23.01
N VAL A 91 7.26 1.72 -23.38
CA VAL A 91 6.08 1.83 -22.53
C VAL A 91 5.45 0.46 -22.26
N ALA A 92 5.35 -0.43 -23.25
CA ALA A 92 4.87 -1.80 -23.04
C ALA A 92 5.77 -2.60 -22.10
N ALA A 93 7.09 -2.47 -22.25
CA ALA A 93 8.07 -3.11 -21.36
C ALA A 93 8.01 -2.54 -19.93
N GLY A 94 7.85 -1.23 -19.78
CA GLY A 94 7.74 -0.57 -18.46
C GLY A 94 6.38 -0.74 -17.80
N THR A 95 5.35 -1.15 -18.52
CA THR A 95 4.01 -1.44 -17.99
C THR A 95 3.83 -2.94 -17.71
N LEU A 96 3.19 -3.69 -18.59
CA LEU A 96 2.92 -5.11 -18.38
C LEU A 96 4.17 -5.99 -18.39
N GLY A 97 5.24 -5.57 -19.09
CA GLY A 97 6.55 -6.23 -19.08
C GLY A 97 7.38 -5.94 -17.83
N ASN A 98 6.95 -5.04 -16.95
CA ASN A 98 7.67 -4.69 -15.74
C ASN A 98 7.66 -5.84 -14.73
N SER A 99 8.83 -6.20 -14.20
CA SER A 99 8.98 -7.30 -13.24
C SER A 99 8.17 -7.08 -11.95
N THR A 100 7.95 -5.83 -11.53
CA THR A 100 7.13 -5.48 -10.37
C THR A 100 5.65 -5.77 -10.63
N VAL A 101 5.14 -5.47 -11.84
CA VAL A 101 3.76 -5.80 -12.22
C VAL A 101 3.57 -7.30 -12.31
N PHE A 102 4.57 -8.01 -12.88
CA PHE A 102 4.56 -9.47 -12.94
C PHE A 102 4.62 -10.11 -11.54
N TYR A 103 5.46 -9.58 -10.65
CA TYR A 103 5.50 -10.00 -9.25
C TYR A 103 4.15 -9.85 -8.55
N LEU A 104 3.48 -8.71 -8.74
CA LEU A 104 2.16 -8.45 -8.16
C LEU A 104 1.09 -9.42 -8.66
N LEU A 105 1.09 -9.75 -9.96
CA LEU A 105 0.23 -10.79 -10.53
C LEU A 105 0.43 -12.11 -9.78
N LEU A 106 1.67 -12.54 -9.58
CA LEU A 106 2.00 -13.78 -8.88
C LEU A 106 1.59 -13.75 -7.40
N CYS A 107 1.72 -12.59 -6.73
CA CYS A 107 1.26 -12.42 -5.36
C CYS A 107 -0.26 -12.61 -5.23
N PHE A 108 -1.06 -12.05 -6.14
CA PHE A 108 -2.51 -12.26 -6.15
C PHE A 108 -2.88 -13.73 -6.37
N MET A 109 -2.22 -14.40 -7.31
CA MET A 109 -2.43 -15.83 -7.56
C MET A 109 -2.08 -16.68 -6.34
N LEU A 110 -0.96 -16.40 -5.69
CA LEU A 110 -0.50 -17.14 -4.51
C LEU A 110 -1.41 -16.89 -3.29
N ALA A 111 -1.83 -15.64 -3.04
CA ALA A 111 -2.73 -15.31 -1.95
C ALA A 111 -4.09 -16.02 -2.07
N LYS A 112 -4.54 -16.30 -3.30
CA LYS A 112 -5.76 -17.09 -3.56
C LYS A 112 -5.68 -18.49 -2.94
N SER A 113 -4.50 -19.09 -2.84
CA SER A 113 -4.35 -20.43 -2.27
C SER A 113 -4.80 -20.51 -0.80
N LEU A 114 -4.48 -19.50 0.01
CA LEU A 114 -4.89 -19.46 1.42
C LEU A 114 -6.40 -19.26 1.59
N GLN A 115 -7.03 -18.52 0.66
CA GLN A 115 -8.47 -18.31 0.66
C GLN A 115 -9.20 -19.56 0.18
N ALA A 116 -8.80 -20.13 -0.96
CA ALA A 116 -9.46 -21.27 -1.57
C ALA A 116 -9.38 -22.54 -0.72
N THR A 117 -8.31 -22.70 0.05
CA THR A 117 -8.15 -23.86 0.95
C THR A 117 -8.77 -23.65 2.33
N GLY A 118 -9.19 -22.43 2.69
CA GLY A 118 -9.77 -22.13 4.02
C GLY A 118 -8.73 -21.85 5.11
N VAL A 119 -7.43 -21.90 4.83
CA VAL A 119 -6.35 -21.63 5.81
C VAL A 119 -6.53 -20.29 6.50
N ALA A 120 -6.89 -19.26 5.73
CA ALA A 120 -7.05 -17.91 6.28
C ALA A 120 -8.16 -17.82 7.32
N HIS A 121 -9.33 -18.43 7.06
CA HIS A 121 -10.44 -18.48 8.02
C HIS A 121 -10.04 -19.27 9.27
N ARG A 122 -9.47 -20.44 9.10
CA ARG A 122 -9.03 -21.28 10.21
C ARG A 122 -8.00 -20.61 11.11
N LEU A 123 -7.04 -19.87 10.53
CA LEU A 123 -6.08 -19.09 11.31
C LEU A 123 -6.79 -17.99 12.13
N ALA A 124 -7.77 -17.30 11.54
CA ALA A 124 -8.57 -16.31 12.26
C ALA A 124 -9.24 -16.92 13.48
N VAL A 125 -9.98 -18.02 13.29
CA VAL A 125 -10.66 -18.75 14.37
C VAL A 125 -9.66 -19.27 15.42
N TRP A 126 -8.53 -19.82 15.00
CA TRP A 126 -7.51 -20.33 15.91
C TRP A 126 -6.95 -19.23 16.83
N PHE A 127 -6.68 -18.06 16.30
CA PHE A 127 -6.24 -16.92 17.13
C PHE A 127 -7.33 -16.48 18.12
N LEU A 128 -8.60 -16.41 17.66
CA LEU A 128 -9.71 -15.96 18.49
C LEU A 128 -10.03 -16.93 19.63
N THR A 129 -9.97 -18.23 19.37
CA THR A 129 -10.39 -19.26 20.32
C THR A 129 -9.25 -19.84 21.15
N GLY A 130 -8.02 -19.33 20.96
CA GLY A 130 -6.83 -19.76 21.67
C GLY A 130 -6.92 -19.49 23.17
N SER A 131 -6.08 -20.20 23.95
CA SER A 131 -6.07 -20.12 25.41
C SER A 131 -5.77 -18.70 25.96
N PHE A 132 -5.05 -17.89 25.20
CA PHE A 132 -4.74 -16.51 25.60
C PHE A 132 -5.96 -15.59 25.49
N SER A 133 -6.82 -15.76 24.47
CA SER A 133 -8.06 -15.01 24.32
C SER A 133 -9.00 -15.20 25.50
N ARG A 134 -9.06 -16.42 26.05
CA ARG A 134 -9.91 -16.79 27.18
C ARG A 134 -9.50 -16.18 28.52
N LYS A 135 -8.31 -15.51 28.62
CA LYS A 135 -7.79 -14.91 29.86
C LYS A 135 -8.49 -13.60 30.25
N GLY A 136 -9.26 -13.00 29.35
CA GLY A 136 -10.04 -11.79 29.63
C GLY A 136 -10.33 -10.96 28.39
N ALA A 137 -11.28 -10.04 28.52
CA ALA A 137 -11.80 -9.24 27.41
C ALA A 137 -10.73 -8.52 26.58
N TRP A 138 -9.74 -7.90 27.23
CA TRP A 138 -8.65 -7.22 26.53
C TRP A 138 -7.67 -8.18 25.87
N CYS A 139 -7.55 -9.41 26.39
CA CYS A 139 -6.77 -10.45 25.73
C CYS A 139 -7.47 -10.91 24.44
N THR A 140 -8.80 -11.03 24.45
CA THR A 140 -9.59 -11.32 23.25
C THR A 140 -9.40 -10.25 22.20
N ILE A 141 -9.53 -8.98 22.55
CA ILE A 141 -9.34 -7.85 21.62
C ILE A 141 -7.91 -7.86 21.07
N ALA A 142 -6.89 -8.09 21.92
CA ALA A 142 -5.51 -8.18 21.49
C ALA A 142 -5.31 -9.31 20.47
N MET A 143 -5.91 -10.49 20.70
CA MET A 143 -5.80 -11.62 19.78
C MET A 143 -6.56 -11.39 18.48
N ILE A 144 -7.69 -10.69 18.49
CA ILE A 144 -8.37 -10.22 17.29
C ILE A 144 -7.42 -9.31 16.47
N PHE A 145 -6.78 -8.33 17.12
CA PHE A 145 -5.85 -7.41 16.45
C PHE A 145 -4.63 -8.14 15.88
N VAL A 146 -4.03 -9.05 16.65
CA VAL A 146 -2.91 -9.89 16.18
C VAL A 146 -3.33 -10.75 14.99
N SER A 147 -4.49 -11.37 15.05
CA SER A 147 -5.02 -12.19 13.96
C SER A 147 -5.24 -11.38 12.67
N ILE A 148 -5.87 -10.21 12.77
CA ILE A 148 -6.06 -9.29 11.66
C ILE A 148 -4.69 -8.87 11.10
N PHE A 149 -3.74 -8.50 11.95
CA PHE A 149 -2.41 -8.06 11.56
C PHE A 149 -1.66 -9.15 10.80
N VAL A 150 -1.59 -10.36 11.35
CA VAL A 150 -0.89 -11.50 10.75
C VAL A 150 -1.50 -11.85 9.39
N LEU A 151 -2.83 -11.96 9.31
CA LEU A 151 -3.49 -12.30 8.04
C LEU A 151 -3.36 -11.19 7.00
N SER A 152 -3.51 -9.92 7.37
CA SER A 152 -3.38 -8.81 6.44
C SER A 152 -1.95 -8.54 5.98
N SER A 153 -0.93 -8.99 6.72
CA SER A 153 0.45 -8.94 6.25
C SER A 153 0.73 -9.87 5.07
N GLY A 154 -0.08 -10.92 4.90
CA GLY A 154 0.04 -11.89 3.80
C GLY A 154 -1.12 -11.91 2.81
N LEU A 155 -2.29 -11.37 3.18
CA LEU A 155 -3.48 -11.31 2.35
C LEU A 155 -3.85 -9.86 2.03
N SER A 156 -4.63 -9.65 0.97
CA SER A 156 -5.19 -8.32 0.71
C SER A 156 -6.12 -7.89 1.84
N SER A 157 -6.14 -6.58 2.15
CA SER A 157 -7.03 -6.03 3.18
C SER A 157 -8.50 -6.32 2.91
N SER A 158 -8.91 -6.29 1.65
CA SER A 158 -10.28 -6.66 1.26
C SER A 158 -10.61 -8.11 1.61
N SER A 159 -9.66 -9.03 1.41
CA SER A 159 -9.86 -10.43 1.79
C SER A 159 -9.94 -10.61 3.29
N THR A 160 -9.07 -9.95 4.03
CA THR A 160 -9.05 -10.02 5.50
C THR A 160 -10.34 -9.45 6.10
N ILE A 161 -10.81 -8.30 5.61
CA ILE A 161 -12.05 -7.71 6.13
C ILE A 161 -13.27 -8.60 5.88
N MET A 162 -13.32 -9.26 4.71
CA MET A 162 -14.40 -10.21 4.38
C MET A 162 -14.41 -11.47 5.27
N ILE A 163 -13.26 -11.84 5.85
CA ILE A 163 -13.17 -12.93 6.83
C ILE A 163 -13.62 -12.47 8.21
N PHE A 164 -13.12 -11.32 8.67
CA PHE A 164 -13.35 -10.87 10.04
C PHE A 164 -14.69 -10.17 10.26
N LEU A 165 -15.26 -9.54 9.24
CA LEU A 165 -16.50 -8.78 9.37
C LEU A 165 -17.68 -9.66 9.82
N PRO A 166 -17.93 -10.83 9.21
CA PRO A 166 -18.95 -11.76 9.69
C PRO A 166 -18.71 -12.23 11.13
N ILE A 167 -17.44 -12.55 11.47
CA ILE A 167 -17.05 -13.00 12.82
C ILE A 167 -17.35 -11.91 13.85
N LEU A 168 -17.03 -10.65 13.54
CA LEU A 168 -17.34 -9.53 14.43
C LEU A 168 -18.86 -9.31 14.58
N TYR A 169 -19.63 -9.48 13.51
CA TYR A 169 -21.09 -9.37 13.57
C TYR A 169 -21.68 -10.44 14.47
N GLU A 170 -21.25 -11.69 14.32
CA GLU A 170 -21.67 -12.80 15.18
C GLU A 170 -21.33 -12.52 16.66
N ILE A 171 -20.12 -12.01 16.94
CA ILE A 171 -19.73 -11.60 18.30
C ILE A 171 -20.64 -10.48 18.81
N PHE A 172 -20.96 -9.47 18.00
CA PHE A 172 -21.83 -8.37 18.46
C PHE A 172 -23.24 -8.83 18.75
N GLU A 173 -23.83 -9.65 17.87
CA GLU A 173 -25.16 -10.21 18.03
C GLU A 173 -25.26 -11.13 19.26
N SER A 174 -24.27 -12.03 19.46
CA SER A 174 -24.23 -12.92 20.63
C SER A 174 -24.10 -12.16 21.96
N LEU A 175 -23.48 -10.98 21.93
CA LEU A 175 -23.35 -10.12 23.10
C LEU A 175 -24.53 -9.15 23.28
N GLY A 176 -25.55 -9.21 22.41
CA GLY A 176 -26.74 -8.38 22.49
C GLY A 176 -26.51 -6.93 22.10
N TYR A 177 -25.56 -6.64 21.21
CA TYR A 177 -25.45 -5.34 20.56
C TYR A 177 -26.38 -5.26 19.36
N GLU A 178 -26.94 -4.08 19.12
CA GLU A 178 -27.84 -3.84 18.00
C GLU A 178 -27.26 -2.80 17.04
N LYS A 179 -27.39 -3.09 15.76
CA LYS A 179 -26.95 -2.20 14.69
C LYS A 179 -27.67 -0.87 14.76
N GLY A 180 -26.92 0.22 14.63
CA GLY A 180 -27.47 1.58 14.61
C GLY A 180 -27.66 2.23 15.99
N LYS A 181 -27.55 1.51 17.12
CA LYS A 181 -27.63 2.10 18.47
C LYS A 181 -26.45 2.97 18.86
N GLY A 182 -25.37 2.91 18.09
CA GLY A 182 -24.19 3.77 18.30
C GLY A 182 -23.33 3.38 19.49
N ASP A 183 -23.36 2.10 19.90
CA ASP A 183 -22.49 1.56 20.94
C ASP A 183 -21.01 1.76 20.60
N ILE A 184 -20.21 2.07 21.62
CA ILE A 184 -18.79 2.40 21.43
C ILE A 184 -18.00 1.14 21.07
N PHE A 185 -18.26 0.00 21.71
CA PHE A 185 -17.50 -1.22 21.52
C PHE A 185 -17.55 -1.74 20.06
N PRO A 186 -18.73 -1.96 19.45
CA PRO A 186 -18.79 -2.36 18.04
C PRO A 186 -18.15 -1.35 17.10
N ALA A 187 -18.34 -0.04 17.36
CA ALA A 187 -17.76 1.00 16.53
C ALA A 187 -16.22 0.99 16.57
N VAL A 188 -15.61 0.81 17.76
CA VAL A 188 -14.17 0.68 17.92
C VAL A 188 -13.65 -0.59 17.23
N MET A 189 -14.34 -1.72 17.35
CA MET A 189 -13.91 -2.99 16.73
C MET A 189 -13.96 -2.93 15.20
N ILE A 190 -15.01 -2.35 14.62
CA ILE A 190 -15.13 -2.17 13.16
C ILE A 190 -14.07 -1.20 12.64
N ALA A 191 -13.83 -0.08 13.33
CA ALA A 191 -12.74 0.82 12.97
C ALA A 191 -11.38 0.13 13.07
N SER A 192 -11.15 -0.63 14.15
CA SER A 192 -9.90 -1.36 14.36
C SER A 192 -9.65 -2.41 13.29
N LEU A 193 -10.68 -3.10 12.81
CA LEU A 193 -10.54 -4.03 11.70
C LEU A 193 -9.94 -3.32 10.48
N ALA A 194 -10.49 -2.18 10.06
CA ALA A 194 -9.98 -1.43 8.93
C ALA A 194 -8.57 -0.87 9.19
N ILE A 195 -8.35 -0.26 10.36
CA ILE A 195 -7.08 0.36 10.75
C ILE A 195 -5.95 -0.69 10.82
N ILE A 196 -6.15 -1.80 11.50
CA ILE A 196 -5.12 -2.85 11.64
C ILE A 196 -4.83 -3.52 10.29
N CYS A 197 -5.84 -3.72 9.42
CA CYS A 197 -5.62 -4.19 8.06
C CYS A 197 -4.65 -3.30 7.30
N GLN A 198 -4.83 -1.99 7.37
CA GLN A 198 -3.98 -1.03 6.65
C GLN A 198 -2.59 -0.91 7.27
N ILE A 199 -2.49 -0.93 8.61
CA ILE A 199 -1.18 -0.97 9.30
C ILE A 199 -0.40 -2.21 8.87
N ALA A 200 -1.03 -3.38 8.85
CA ALA A 200 -0.39 -4.63 8.46
C ALA A 200 0.10 -4.62 7.00
N GLN A 201 -0.68 -4.02 6.10
CA GLN A 201 -0.30 -3.88 4.69
C GLN A 201 0.91 -2.96 4.48
N ALA A 202 1.14 -2.00 5.38
CA ALA A 202 2.34 -1.18 5.35
C ALA A 202 3.62 -1.98 5.69
N THR A 203 3.51 -3.15 6.34
CA THR A 203 4.67 -3.87 6.86
C THR A 203 5.40 -4.73 5.84
N THR A 204 4.68 -5.21 4.82
CA THR A 204 5.25 -6.12 3.81
C THR A 204 4.79 -5.74 2.40
N PRO A 205 5.63 -5.90 1.38
CA PRO A 205 5.22 -5.70 -0.01
C PRO A 205 4.48 -6.92 -0.61
N ILE A 206 4.09 -7.90 0.21
CA ILE A 206 3.46 -9.15 -0.26
C ILE A 206 1.98 -8.93 -0.57
N SER A 207 1.29 -8.24 0.30
CA SER A 207 -0.18 -8.16 0.28
C SER A 207 -0.72 -6.91 -0.38
N HIS A 208 0.14 -5.91 -0.67
CA HIS A 208 -0.32 -4.61 -1.12
C HIS A 208 0.51 -4.01 -2.25
N ALA A 209 -0.18 -3.72 -3.35
CA ALA A 209 0.41 -3.12 -4.55
C ALA A 209 1.10 -1.78 -4.29
N MET A 210 0.62 -1.00 -3.33
CA MET A 210 1.11 0.35 -3.06
C MET A 210 2.56 0.37 -2.58
N THR A 211 2.98 -0.62 -1.81
CA THR A 211 4.37 -0.75 -1.38
C THR A 211 5.30 -0.95 -2.59
N LEU A 212 4.85 -1.71 -3.58
CA LEU A 212 5.62 -1.93 -4.81
C LEU A 212 5.69 -0.69 -5.71
N ILE A 213 4.68 0.20 -5.66
CA ILE A 213 4.74 1.51 -6.33
C ILE A 213 5.88 2.33 -5.74
N GLY A 214 5.97 2.38 -4.42
CA GLY A 214 7.06 3.07 -3.72
C GLY A 214 8.43 2.56 -4.14
N PHE A 215 8.62 1.24 -4.19
CA PHE A 215 9.85 0.60 -4.64
C PHE A 215 10.20 0.98 -6.07
N SER A 216 9.25 0.82 -6.97
CA SER A 216 9.49 1.08 -8.39
C SER A 216 9.72 2.57 -8.67
N SER A 217 9.02 3.45 -7.97
CA SER A 217 9.29 4.89 -8.07
C SER A 217 10.72 5.20 -7.62
N TYR A 218 11.17 4.68 -6.48
CA TYR A 218 12.55 4.82 -6.03
C TYR A 218 13.54 4.29 -7.09
N ASN A 219 13.30 3.07 -7.58
CA ASN A 219 14.17 2.44 -8.58
C ASN A 219 14.27 3.27 -9.87
N SER A 220 13.14 3.81 -10.34
CA SER A 220 13.09 4.65 -11.55
C SER A 220 13.87 5.96 -11.42
N TYR A 221 13.83 6.59 -10.24
CA TYR A 221 14.54 7.85 -10.00
C TYR A 221 16.03 7.69 -9.70
N THR A 222 16.43 6.59 -9.08
CA THR A 222 17.81 6.42 -8.59
C THR A 222 18.63 5.43 -9.41
N GLY A 223 17.97 4.58 -10.22
CA GLY A 223 18.61 3.44 -10.89
C GLY A 223 18.99 2.29 -9.95
N ASN A 224 18.73 2.41 -8.65
CA ASN A 224 19.02 1.41 -7.64
C ASN A 224 17.76 0.63 -7.28
N ASN A 225 17.92 -0.60 -6.77
CA ASN A 225 16.81 -1.41 -6.30
C ASN A 225 16.63 -1.28 -4.78
N LEU A 226 15.41 -0.96 -4.33
CA LEU A 226 15.05 -1.07 -2.93
C LEU A 226 14.83 -2.55 -2.59
N GLU A 227 15.65 -3.06 -1.67
CA GLU A 227 15.57 -4.46 -1.26
C GLU A 227 14.32 -4.71 -0.38
N PHE A 228 13.65 -5.84 -0.64
CA PHE A 228 12.51 -6.29 0.15
C PHE A 228 12.84 -6.34 1.66
N GLY A 229 14.00 -6.90 2.00
CA GLY A 229 14.44 -7.03 3.39
C GLY A 229 14.70 -5.69 4.07
N GLN A 230 15.29 -4.71 3.37
CA GLN A 230 15.51 -3.35 3.91
C GLN A 230 14.19 -2.70 4.30
N TYR A 231 13.19 -2.77 3.40
CA TYR A 231 11.87 -2.22 3.68
C TYR A 231 11.22 -2.87 4.90
N VAL A 232 11.18 -4.22 4.96
CA VAL A 232 10.53 -4.96 6.04
C VAL A 232 11.21 -4.70 7.39
N MET A 233 12.55 -4.56 7.42
CA MET A 233 13.27 -4.24 8.66
C MET A 233 12.86 -2.88 9.26
N VAL A 234 12.45 -1.92 8.44
CA VAL A 234 11.93 -0.64 8.92
C VAL A 234 10.42 -0.71 9.16
N ALA A 235 9.68 -1.23 8.19
CA ALA A 235 8.23 -1.18 8.17
C ALA A 235 7.56 -2.12 9.19
N MET A 236 8.15 -3.29 9.46
CA MET A 236 7.59 -4.25 10.42
C MET A 236 7.60 -3.72 11.86
N PRO A 237 8.72 -3.21 12.41
CA PRO A 237 8.71 -2.56 13.73
C PRO A 237 7.73 -1.38 13.80
N VAL A 238 7.68 -0.53 12.76
CA VAL A 238 6.74 0.59 12.70
C VAL A 238 5.30 0.09 12.74
N GLY A 239 4.96 -0.93 11.95
CA GLY A 239 3.61 -1.49 11.93
C GLY A 239 3.22 -2.12 13.27
N ILE A 240 4.08 -2.95 13.85
CA ILE A 240 3.82 -3.58 15.15
C ILE A 240 3.60 -2.53 16.23
N LEU A 241 4.48 -1.53 16.33
CA LEU A 241 4.37 -0.49 17.36
C LEU A 241 3.17 0.44 17.11
N THR A 242 2.81 0.71 15.86
CA THR A 242 1.59 1.44 15.52
C THR A 242 0.34 0.65 15.93
N ALA A 243 0.30 -0.66 15.69
CA ALA A 243 -0.80 -1.53 16.12
C ALA A 243 -0.91 -1.60 17.65
N ILE A 244 0.21 -1.70 18.36
CA ILE A 244 0.25 -1.63 19.84
C ILE A 244 -0.23 -0.24 20.31
N GLY A 245 0.27 0.83 19.70
CA GLY A 245 -0.16 2.19 20.02
C GLY A 245 -1.67 2.38 19.84
N TRP A 246 -2.22 1.86 18.74
CA TRP A 246 -3.67 1.87 18.51
C TRP A 246 -4.43 1.05 19.57
N PHE A 247 -3.93 -0.14 19.92
CA PHE A 247 -4.52 -0.94 21.01
C PHE A 247 -4.54 -0.19 22.34
N LEU A 248 -3.45 0.52 22.68
CA LEU A 248 -3.39 1.34 23.89
C LEU A 248 -4.38 2.53 23.83
N VAL A 249 -4.53 3.17 22.67
CA VAL A 249 -5.55 4.20 22.46
C VAL A 249 -6.95 3.65 22.67
N CYS A 250 -7.25 2.46 22.12
CA CYS A 250 -8.54 1.80 22.36
C CYS A 250 -8.78 1.54 23.86
N ARG A 251 -7.75 1.07 24.57
CA ARG A 251 -7.87 0.69 25.97
C ARG A 251 -7.97 1.89 26.92
N TYR A 252 -7.18 2.94 26.70
CA TYR A 252 -7.02 4.03 27.66
C TYR A 252 -7.71 5.34 27.24
N VAL A 253 -7.90 5.57 25.96
CA VAL A 253 -8.54 6.80 25.43
C VAL A 253 -10.01 6.56 25.14
N TRP A 254 -10.33 5.58 24.29
CA TRP A 254 -11.72 5.32 23.88
C TRP A 254 -12.52 4.54 24.94
N ARG A 255 -11.86 3.68 25.70
CA ARG A 255 -12.42 2.93 26.85
C ARG A 255 -13.79 2.31 26.56
N PRO A 256 -13.96 1.50 25.50
CA PRO A 256 -15.23 0.82 25.25
C PRO A 256 -15.58 -0.08 26.44
N ASP A 257 -16.88 -0.18 26.74
CA ASP A 257 -17.33 -1.18 27.70
C ASP A 257 -17.16 -2.58 27.14
N VAL A 258 -16.20 -3.31 27.71
CA VAL A 258 -15.85 -4.69 27.31
C VAL A 258 -16.43 -5.74 28.26
N SER A 259 -17.26 -5.36 29.23
CA SER A 259 -17.80 -6.26 30.25
C SER A 259 -18.57 -7.43 29.65
N ARG A 260 -19.32 -7.18 28.58
CA ARG A 260 -20.11 -8.20 27.87
C ARG A 260 -19.24 -9.29 27.23
N LEU A 261 -17.97 -9.03 26.89
CA LEU A 261 -17.06 -10.03 26.34
C LEU A 261 -16.77 -11.21 27.29
N SER A 262 -17.01 -11.05 28.60
CA SER A 262 -16.93 -12.16 29.55
C SER A 262 -17.96 -13.26 29.31
N ARG A 263 -19.01 -12.97 28.53
CA ARG A 263 -20.08 -13.92 28.18
C ARG A 263 -19.88 -14.55 26.80
N LEU A 264 -18.76 -14.25 26.12
CA LEU A 264 -18.49 -14.78 24.79
C LEU A 264 -18.26 -16.29 24.84
N ASP A 265 -19.03 -17.02 24.04
CA ASP A 265 -18.87 -18.46 23.84
C ASP A 265 -17.81 -18.71 22.75
N TYR A 266 -16.58 -18.98 23.18
CA TYR A 266 -15.46 -19.29 22.29
C TYR A 266 -15.62 -20.64 21.57
N ASP A 267 -16.37 -21.57 22.14
CA ASP A 267 -16.57 -22.88 21.55
C ASP A 267 -17.62 -22.83 20.44
N ALA A 268 -18.59 -21.95 20.57
CA ALA A 268 -19.53 -21.63 19.47
C ALA A 268 -18.79 -21.02 18.26
N ILE A 269 -17.89 -20.06 18.49
CA ILE A 269 -17.08 -19.45 17.41
C ILE A 269 -16.17 -20.48 16.76
N LYS A 270 -15.60 -21.40 17.54
CA LYS A 270 -14.73 -22.47 17.04
C LYS A 270 -15.50 -23.44 16.13
N GLY A 271 -16.79 -23.64 16.40
CA GLY A 271 -17.61 -24.58 15.67
C GLY A 271 -17.04 -26.00 15.68
N ASN A 272 -17.44 -26.79 14.69
CA ASN A 272 -16.95 -28.17 14.51
C ASN A 272 -15.70 -28.27 13.62
N GLU A 273 -14.78 -27.30 13.70
CA GLU A 273 -13.55 -27.36 12.93
C GLU A 273 -12.67 -28.53 13.38
N GLY A 274 -12.58 -29.55 12.53
CA GLY A 274 -11.66 -30.68 12.71
C GLY A 274 -10.19 -30.29 12.57
N PRO A 275 -9.25 -31.25 12.56
CA PRO A 275 -7.82 -30.97 12.32
C PRO A 275 -7.59 -30.38 10.95
N PHE A 276 -6.46 -29.67 10.77
CA PHE A 276 -6.06 -29.13 9.45
C PHE A 276 -6.11 -30.21 8.36
N SER A 277 -6.84 -29.94 7.30
CA SER A 277 -6.91 -30.81 6.12
C SER A 277 -5.54 -30.93 5.43
N LYS A 278 -5.36 -31.94 4.58
CA LYS A 278 -4.13 -32.08 3.77
C LYS A 278 -3.94 -30.89 2.85
N GLN A 279 -5.01 -30.36 2.25
CA GLN A 279 -4.95 -29.20 1.35
C GLN A 279 -4.50 -27.94 2.11
N GLU A 280 -5.06 -27.69 3.29
CA GLU A 280 -4.68 -26.54 4.14
C GLU A 280 -3.21 -26.61 4.54
N LYS A 281 -2.72 -27.77 4.99
CA LYS A 281 -1.31 -27.96 5.38
C LYS A 281 -0.36 -27.68 4.22
N ILE A 282 -0.66 -28.21 3.03
CA ILE A 282 0.17 -28.03 1.83
C ILE A 282 0.20 -26.54 1.43
N ALA A 283 -0.98 -25.89 1.36
CA ALA A 283 -1.07 -24.50 0.97
C ALA A 283 -0.33 -23.59 1.96
N ALA A 284 -0.55 -23.78 3.27
CA ALA A 284 0.12 -23.01 4.31
C ALA A 284 1.64 -23.22 4.30
N THR A 285 2.12 -24.46 4.12
CA THR A 285 3.55 -24.78 4.08
C THR A 285 4.22 -24.14 2.87
N ILE A 286 3.65 -24.27 1.68
CA ILE A 286 4.20 -23.68 0.46
C ILE A 286 4.22 -22.16 0.58
N TYR A 287 3.14 -21.54 1.08
CA TYR A 287 3.09 -20.09 1.29
C TYR A 287 4.18 -19.63 2.26
N LEU A 288 4.34 -20.32 3.39
CA LEU A 288 5.37 -19.99 4.39
C LEU A 288 6.78 -20.08 3.80
N ILE A 289 7.05 -21.12 3.00
CA ILE A 289 8.35 -21.28 2.30
C ILE A 289 8.61 -20.08 1.38
N VAL A 290 7.62 -19.62 0.62
CA VAL A 290 7.75 -18.43 -0.23
C VAL A 290 8.07 -17.18 0.58
N VAL A 291 7.37 -16.96 1.69
CA VAL A 291 7.63 -15.82 2.59
C VAL A 291 9.05 -15.88 3.15
N VAL A 292 9.49 -17.05 3.60
CA VAL A 292 10.87 -17.24 4.10
C VAL A 292 11.90 -16.93 2.99
N LEU A 293 11.68 -17.40 1.76
CA LEU A 293 12.58 -17.13 0.63
C LEU A 293 12.63 -15.65 0.26
N TRP A 294 11.54 -14.90 0.43
CA TRP A 294 11.54 -13.44 0.21
C TRP A 294 12.30 -12.67 1.31
N LEU A 295 12.23 -13.14 2.55
CA LEU A 295 12.92 -12.51 3.67
C LEU A 295 14.39 -12.92 3.78
N ALA A 296 14.74 -14.09 3.25
CA ALA A 296 16.07 -14.69 3.39
C ALA A 296 17.23 -13.81 2.92
N PRO A 297 17.19 -13.09 1.78
CA PRO A 297 18.28 -12.20 1.38
C PRO A 297 18.54 -11.10 2.41
N GLY A 298 17.51 -10.36 2.81
CA GLY A 298 17.62 -9.28 3.79
C GLY A 298 18.13 -9.76 5.16
N ILE A 299 17.62 -10.89 5.63
CA ILE A 299 18.04 -11.50 6.91
C ILE A 299 19.49 -11.99 6.82
N SER A 300 19.86 -12.66 5.72
CA SER A 300 21.19 -13.22 5.56
C SER A 300 22.29 -12.17 5.52
N LYS A 301 21.99 -10.96 5.03
CA LYS A 301 22.94 -9.84 5.00
C LYS A 301 23.54 -9.55 6.38
N TYR A 302 22.74 -9.73 7.45
CA TYR A 302 23.14 -9.44 8.82
C TYR A 302 23.48 -10.69 9.63
N LEU A 303 22.72 -11.79 9.48
CA LEU A 303 22.90 -13.01 10.28
C LEU A 303 23.90 -13.98 9.66
N CYS A 304 24.00 -14.04 8.33
CA CYS A 304 24.88 -14.95 7.62
C CYS A 304 25.42 -14.30 6.33
N PRO A 305 26.33 -13.31 6.41
CA PRO A 305 26.85 -12.58 5.28
C PRO A 305 27.39 -13.44 4.13
N PRO A 306 28.02 -14.62 4.37
CA PRO A 306 28.46 -15.49 3.27
C PRO A 306 27.34 -16.05 2.39
N ALA A 307 26.12 -16.19 2.94
CA ALA A 307 24.97 -16.71 2.18
C ALA A 307 24.27 -15.59 1.36
N TYR A 308 24.45 -14.33 1.72
CA TYR A 308 23.81 -13.20 1.06
C TYR A 308 24.01 -13.15 -0.45
N PRO A 309 25.24 -13.29 -1.01
CA PRO A 309 25.44 -13.21 -2.46
C PRO A 309 24.71 -14.31 -3.25
N LEU A 310 24.48 -15.47 -2.63
CA LEU A 310 23.71 -16.56 -3.24
C LEU A 310 22.21 -16.27 -3.19
N LEU A 311 21.71 -15.89 -2.03
CA LEU A 311 20.28 -15.66 -1.82
C LEU A 311 19.78 -14.41 -2.55
N ASN A 312 20.60 -13.38 -2.64
CA ASN A 312 20.25 -12.14 -3.36
C ASN A 312 20.18 -12.30 -4.89
N LYS A 313 20.70 -13.41 -5.44
CA LYS A 313 20.51 -13.78 -6.86
C LYS A 313 19.11 -14.34 -7.14
N ILE A 314 18.36 -14.75 -6.12
CA ILE A 314 17.02 -15.29 -6.28
C ILE A 314 16.07 -14.12 -6.54
N HIS A 315 15.67 -13.97 -7.81
CA HIS A 315 14.72 -12.93 -8.16
C HIS A 315 13.37 -13.16 -7.45
N GLN A 316 12.76 -12.08 -6.93
CA GLN A 316 11.52 -12.12 -6.13
C GLN A 316 10.34 -12.86 -6.80
N CYS A 317 10.34 -12.99 -8.13
CA CYS A 317 9.30 -13.71 -8.87
C CYS A 317 9.49 -15.23 -8.85
N TYR A 318 10.69 -15.76 -8.59
CA TYR A 318 10.93 -17.21 -8.69
C TYR A 318 10.18 -18.02 -7.64
N PRO A 319 10.19 -17.66 -6.34
CA PRO A 319 9.48 -18.43 -5.31
C PRO A 319 7.98 -18.57 -5.61
N PRO A 320 7.21 -17.50 -5.91
CA PRO A 320 5.79 -17.63 -6.17
C PRO A 320 5.47 -18.37 -7.48
N ILE A 321 6.32 -18.29 -8.52
CA ILE A 321 6.14 -19.10 -9.73
C ILE A 321 6.18 -20.59 -9.39
N VAL A 322 7.23 -21.01 -8.68
CA VAL A 322 7.41 -22.42 -8.27
C VAL A 322 6.26 -22.85 -7.38
N ALA A 323 5.85 -21.99 -6.43
CA ALA A 323 4.75 -22.28 -5.52
C ALA A 323 3.41 -22.50 -6.25
N ILE A 324 3.07 -21.63 -7.22
CA ILE A 324 1.84 -21.76 -8.01
C ILE A 324 1.86 -23.05 -8.83
N ILE A 325 3.01 -23.39 -9.45
CA ILE A 325 3.18 -24.63 -10.17
C ILE A 325 2.97 -25.83 -9.24
N LEU A 326 3.61 -25.85 -8.07
CA LEU A 326 3.47 -26.95 -7.10
C LEU A 326 2.03 -27.08 -6.60
N LEU A 327 1.36 -25.97 -6.27
CA LEU A 327 -0.04 -25.97 -5.81
C LEU A 327 -1.00 -26.52 -6.88
N HIS A 328 -0.66 -26.35 -8.16
CA HIS A 328 -1.44 -26.91 -9.26
C HIS A 328 -1.17 -28.40 -9.47
N PHE A 329 0.09 -28.84 -9.38
CA PHE A 329 0.46 -30.25 -9.63
C PHE A 329 0.15 -31.18 -8.46
N ILE A 330 0.26 -30.67 -7.21
CA ILE A 330 -0.05 -31.46 -6.02
C ILE A 330 -1.57 -31.66 -5.95
N LYS A 331 -1.98 -32.92 -5.97
CA LYS A 331 -3.40 -33.31 -5.88
C LYS A 331 -3.72 -33.91 -4.52
N VAL A 332 -4.86 -33.52 -3.97
CA VAL A 332 -5.48 -34.13 -2.80
C VAL A 332 -6.89 -34.58 -3.21
N ASP A 333 -7.20 -35.83 -2.97
CA ASP A 333 -8.46 -36.46 -3.38
C ASP A 333 -8.78 -36.28 -4.89
N GLY A 334 -7.73 -36.38 -5.72
CA GLY A 334 -7.82 -36.28 -7.18
C GLY A 334 -7.93 -34.85 -7.74
N LYS A 335 -8.01 -33.82 -6.89
CA LYS A 335 -8.11 -32.41 -7.30
C LYS A 335 -6.82 -31.64 -6.95
N PRO A 336 -6.36 -30.71 -7.80
CA PRO A 336 -5.27 -29.79 -7.46
C PRO A 336 -5.56 -29.01 -6.16
N VAL A 337 -4.54 -28.73 -5.36
CA VAL A 337 -4.66 -27.87 -4.17
C VAL A 337 -5.13 -26.47 -4.58
N LEU A 338 -4.60 -25.94 -5.69
CA LEU A 338 -5.08 -24.71 -6.33
C LEU A 338 -5.13 -24.91 -7.84
N PRO A 339 -6.32 -25.02 -8.45
CA PRO A 339 -6.45 -25.04 -9.91
C PRO A 339 -5.95 -23.74 -10.53
N TYR A 340 -5.16 -23.83 -11.62
CA TYR A 340 -4.59 -22.65 -12.27
C TYR A 340 -5.65 -21.60 -12.68
N LYS A 341 -6.81 -22.08 -13.21
CA LYS A 341 -7.93 -21.21 -13.59
C LYS A 341 -8.48 -20.42 -12.39
N GLU A 342 -8.48 -21.02 -11.23
CA GLU A 342 -8.90 -20.34 -9.99
C GLU A 342 -7.85 -19.35 -9.51
N ALA A 343 -6.56 -19.70 -9.57
CA ALA A 343 -5.47 -18.79 -9.22
C ALA A 343 -5.53 -17.51 -10.07
N ILE A 344 -5.63 -17.63 -11.40
CA ILE A 344 -5.63 -16.46 -12.30
C ILE A 344 -6.91 -15.64 -12.19
N SER A 345 -8.04 -16.23 -11.82
CA SER A 345 -9.30 -15.49 -11.61
C SER A 345 -9.26 -14.51 -10.45
N ALA A 346 -8.30 -14.66 -9.53
CA ALA A 346 -8.09 -13.75 -8.42
C ALA A 346 -7.30 -12.49 -8.81
N VAL A 347 -6.75 -12.43 -10.03
CA VAL A 347 -5.93 -11.31 -10.48
C VAL A 347 -6.80 -10.14 -10.94
N PRO A 348 -6.76 -8.98 -10.25
CA PRO A 348 -7.48 -7.79 -10.67
C PRO A 348 -6.73 -7.10 -11.82
N PHE A 349 -7.06 -7.44 -13.07
CA PHE A 349 -6.32 -6.98 -14.26
C PHE A 349 -6.30 -5.46 -14.39
N SER A 350 -7.41 -4.77 -14.04
CA SER A 350 -7.45 -3.29 -14.00
C SER A 350 -6.39 -2.71 -13.07
N THR A 351 -6.15 -3.35 -11.92
CA THR A 351 -5.10 -2.95 -10.97
C THR A 351 -3.71 -3.12 -11.57
N LEU A 352 -3.47 -4.21 -12.31
CA LEU A 352 -2.17 -4.42 -12.98
C LEU A 352 -1.91 -3.38 -14.07
N LEU A 353 -2.92 -3.05 -14.89
CA LEU A 353 -2.81 -1.99 -15.91
C LEU A 353 -2.54 -0.63 -15.27
N PHE A 354 -3.26 -0.32 -14.21
CA PHE A 354 -3.05 0.92 -13.45
C PHE A 354 -1.65 0.99 -12.86
N MET A 355 -1.19 -0.09 -12.25
CA MET A 355 0.17 -0.19 -11.71
C MET A 355 1.22 0.04 -12.80
N GLY A 356 1.08 -0.65 -13.93
CA GLY A 356 1.98 -0.47 -15.07
C GLY A 356 2.01 0.98 -15.58
N ALA A 357 0.84 1.59 -15.76
CA ALA A 357 0.74 2.99 -16.18
C ALA A 357 1.44 3.96 -15.21
N LEU A 358 1.24 3.73 -13.91
CA LEU A 358 1.84 4.57 -12.86
C LEU A 358 3.35 4.39 -12.76
N LEU A 359 3.85 3.15 -12.90
CA LEU A 359 5.29 2.87 -12.89
C LEU A 359 5.99 3.50 -14.10
N GLU A 360 5.39 3.37 -15.28
CA GLU A 360 5.95 3.97 -16.49
C GLU A 360 5.89 5.50 -16.45
N LEU A 361 4.83 6.08 -15.90
CA LEU A 361 4.76 7.52 -15.64
C LEU A 361 5.89 7.97 -14.70
N GLY A 362 6.17 7.20 -13.63
CA GLY A 362 7.30 7.44 -12.73
C GLY A 362 8.65 7.41 -13.47
N THR A 363 8.84 6.42 -14.34
CA THR A 363 10.03 6.30 -15.19
C THR A 363 10.17 7.48 -16.15
N ALA A 364 9.06 7.92 -16.77
CA ALA A 364 9.03 9.09 -17.63
C ALA A 364 9.40 10.39 -16.89
N LEU A 365 8.89 10.57 -15.68
CA LEU A 365 9.22 11.72 -14.82
C LEU A 365 10.69 11.72 -14.38
N ALA A 366 11.28 10.56 -14.17
CA ALA A 366 12.69 10.39 -13.79
C ALA A 366 13.64 10.51 -14.98
N ASN A 367 13.16 10.38 -16.21
CA ASN A 367 13.99 10.34 -17.42
C ASN A 367 14.71 11.68 -17.64
N GLY A 368 16.05 11.62 -17.70
CA GLY A 368 16.92 12.79 -17.87
C GLY A 368 16.70 13.51 -19.20
N ASP A 369 16.40 12.77 -20.29
CA ASP A 369 16.17 13.36 -21.63
C ASP A 369 14.86 14.15 -21.67
N ILE A 370 13.86 13.76 -20.86
CA ILE A 370 12.60 14.47 -20.69
C ILE A 370 12.77 15.69 -19.77
N GLY A 371 13.64 15.60 -18.74
CA GLY A 371 14.09 16.71 -17.91
C GLY A 371 13.11 17.21 -16.84
N VAL A 372 12.03 16.46 -16.56
CA VAL A 372 11.04 16.89 -15.55
C VAL A 372 11.62 16.91 -14.16
N SER A 373 12.39 15.88 -13.77
CA SER A 373 12.97 15.78 -12.43
C SER A 373 13.92 16.94 -12.12
N THR A 374 14.74 17.36 -13.09
CA THR A 374 15.63 18.51 -12.97
C THR A 374 14.83 19.81 -12.79
N TRP A 375 13.80 19.99 -13.64
CA TRP A 375 12.93 21.17 -13.56
C TRP A 375 12.16 21.24 -12.22
N LEU A 376 11.64 20.11 -11.72
CA LEU A 376 11.00 20.04 -10.40
C LEU A 376 11.98 20.34 -9.28
N GLY A 377 13.19 19.78 -9.33
CA GLY A 377 14.25 20.05 -8.36
C GLY A 377 14.60 21.53 -8.27
N ASP A 378 14.77 22.17 -9.44
CA ASP A 378 15.07 23.61 -9.51
C ASP A 378 13.88 24.48 -9.04
N THR A 379 12.65 24.10 -9.37
CA THR A 379 11.45 24.91 -9.07
C THR A 379 11.02 24.76 -7.61
N ILE A 380 10.90 23.52 -7.11
CA ILE A 380 10.45 23.24 -5.75
C ILE A 380 11.58 23.45 -4.74
N GLY A 381 12.83 23.20 -5.15
CA GLY A 381 14.02 23.36 -4.30
C GLY A 381 14.14 24.75 -3.69
N VAL A 382 13.65 25.79 -4.38
CA VAL A 382 13.60 27.15 -3.84
C VAL A 382 12.74 27.27 -2.58
N PHE A 383 11.59 26.64 -2.58
CA PHE A 383 10.69 26.66 -1.41
C PHE A 383 11.19 25.80 -0.25
N CYS A 384 12.15 24.90 -0.53
CA CYS A 384 12.77 24.04 0.47
C CYS A 384 14.10 24.61 0.99
N THR A 385 14.58 25.76 0.44
CA THR A 385 15.82 26.40 0.90
C THR A 385 15.71 26.78 2.37
N GLY A 386 16.64 26.30 3.22
CA GLY A 386 16.62 26.54 4.67
C GLY A 386 15.80 25.54 5.50
N VAL A 387 15.10 24.62 4.88
CA VAL A 387 14.44 23.50 5.59
C VAL A 387 15.52 22.46 5.95
N SER A 388 15.59 22.07 7.22
CA SER A 388 16.54 21.03 7.65
C SER A 388 16.18 19.66 7.04
N PRO A 389 17.16 18.76 6.79
CA PRO A 389 16.94 17.42 6.30
C PRO A 389 15.91 16.62 7.12
N PHE A 390 15.99 16.75 8.45
CA PHE A 390 15.03 16.11 9.36
C PHE A 390 13.62 16.65 9.14
N MET A 391 13.43 17.97 9.07
CA MET A 391 12.12 18.59 8.84
C MET A 391 11.54 18.21 7.48
N PHE A 392 12.39 18.05 6.45
CA PHE A 392 11.96 17.57 5.15
C PHE A 392 11.32 16.17 5.24
N ILE A 393 11.97 15.22 5.94
CA ILE A 393 11.40 13.88 6.18
C ILE A 393 10.12 13.94 7.00
N VAL A 394 10.06 14.79 8.03
CA VAL A 394 8.84 15.01 8.84
C VAL A 394 7.68 15.48 7.96
N VAL A 395 7.92 16.45 7.11
CA VAL A 395 6.90 16.99 6.18
C VAL A 395 6.45 15.91 5.19
N LEU A 396 7.38 15.15 4.61
CA LEU A 396 7.03 14.07 3.68
C LEU A 396 6.19 12.98 4.35
N ALA A 397 6.58 12.54 5.55
CA ALA A 397 5.85 11.55 6.32
C ALA A 397 4.44 12.05 6.68
N ALA A 398 4.32 13.28 7.18
CA ALA A 398 3.03 13.87 7.52
C ALA A 398 2.16 14.06 6.26
N MET A 399 2.73 14.58 5.18
CA MET A 399 2.05 14.80 3.90
C MET A 399 1.53 13.48 3.32
N SER A 400 2.33 12.41 3.33
CA SER A 400 1.91 11.10 2.84
C SER A 400 0.72 10.54 3.62
N VAL A 401 0.73 10.64 4.96
CA VAL A 401 -0.37 10.18 5.81
C VAL A 401 -1.61 11.07 5.67
N ILE A 402 -1.45 12.38 5.61
CA ILE A 402 -2.60 13.31 5.49
C ILE A 402 -3.26 13.13 4.12
N LEU A 403 -2.51 13.22 3.04
CA LEU A 403 -3.06 13.17 1.68
C LEU A 403 -3.74 11.83 1.40
N THR A 404 -3.16 10.70 1.83
CA THR A 404 -3.72 9.37 1.58
C THR A 404 -5.09 9.17 2.23
N ASN A 405 -5.44 9.95 3.24
CA ASN A 405 -6.77 9.91 3.86
C ASN A 405 -7.85 10.67 3.08
N PHE A 406 -7.46 11.54 2.14
CA PHE A 406 -8.41 12.33 1.33
C PHE A 406 -8.40 11.95 -0.15
N MET A 407 -7.35 11.24 -0.60
CA MET A 407 -7.22 10.76 -1.98
C MET A 407 -6.69 9.32 -2.00
N SER A 408 -6.65 8.67 -3.16
CA SER A 408 -6.17 7.29 -3.24
C SER A 408 -4.69 7.20 -2.87
N ASN A 409 -4.30 6.08 -2.23
CA ASN A 409 -2.92 5.81 -1.83
C ASN A 409 -1.93 5.93 -3.01
N SER A 410 -2.36 5.49 -4.21
CA SER A 410 -1.54 5.52 -5.42
C SER A 410 -1.26 6.93 -5.90
N VAL A 411 -2.28 7.78 -5.90
CA VAL A 411 -2.15 9.20 -6.26
C VAL A 411 -1.24 9.90 -5.27
N THR A 412 -1.43 9.64 -3.97
CA THR A 412 -0.57 10.17 -2.92
C THR A 412 0.87 9.73 -3.11
N CYS A 413 1.11 8.44 -3.41
CA CYS A 413 2.45 7.93 -3.66
C CYS A 413 3.11 8.66 -4.82
N ALA A 414 2.42 8.79 -5.95
CA ALA A 414 2.95 9.47 -7.13
C ALA A 414 3.32 10.93 -6.83
N ILE A 415 2.46 11.68 -6.14
CA ILE A 415 2.72 13.07 -5.77
C ILE A 415 3.91 13.16 -4.82
N CYS A 416 3.91 12.38 -3.74
CA CYS A 416 4.99 12.43 -2.75
C CYS A 416 6.34 12.02 -3.33
N MET A 417 6.38 10.97 -4.16
CA MET A 417 7.61 10.53 -4.81
C MET A 417 8.12 11.52 -5.86
N ALA A 418 7.23 12.12 -6.66
CA ALA A 418 7.60 13.14 -7.65
C ALA A 418 8.23 14.39 -7.00
N ILE A 419 7.90 14.69 -5.75
CA ILE A 419 8.51 15.77 -4.97
C ILE A 419 9.77 15.29 -4.26
N ALA A 420 9.71 14.17 -3.57
CA ALA A 420 10.75 13.70 -2.68
C ALA A 420 12.00 13.23 -3.43
N MET A 421 11.84 12.50 -4.53
CA MET A 421 12.97 11.90 -5.24
C MET A 421 13.90 12.95 -5.87
N PRO A 422 13.40 13.91 -6.68
CA PRO A 422 14.25 14.97 -7.22
C PRO A 422 14.93 15.79 -6.13
N LEU A 423 14.24 16.12 -5.03
CA LEU A 423 14.81 16.93 -3.95
C LEU A 423 15.88 16.17 -3.15
N SER A 424 15.66 14.89 -2.86
CA SER A 424 16.65 14.07 -2.14
C SER A 424 17.92 13.80 -2.96
N THR A 425 17.81 13.77 -4.29
CA THR A 425 18.97 13.59 -5.19
C THR A 425 19.67 14.89 -5.60
N SER A 426 19.02 16.04 -5.41
CA SER A 426 19.58 17.36 -5.76
C SER A 426 19.90 18.22 -4.52
N LEU A 427 18.87 18.85 -3.92
CA LEU A 427 19.02 19.80 -2.81
C LEU A 427 19.58 19.13 -1.54
N TYR A 428 19.12 17.92 -1.24
CA TYR A 428 19.53 17.16 -0.06
C TYR A 428 20.53 16.04 -0.38
N SER A 429 21.18 16.11 -1.56
CA SER A 429 22.19 15.12 -1.95
C SER A 429 23.30 15.00 -0.91
N GLY A 430 23.58 13.77 -0.46
CA GLY A 430 24.53 13.49 0.61
C GLY A 430 24.07 13.81 2.04
N LEU A 431 22.90 14.44 2.21
CA LEU A 431 22.30 14.75 3.51
C LEU A 431 21.15 13.81 3.88
N ILE A 432 20.39 13.35 2.88
CA ILE A 432 19.29 12.39 3.02
C ILE A 432 19.49 11.30 1.99
N SER A 433 19.49 10.04 2.44
CA SER A 433 19.40 8.91 1.51
C SER A 433 18.03 8.89 0.85
N PRO A 434 17.91 8.87 -0.50
CA PRO A 434 16.62 8.76 -1.19
C PRO A 434 15.81 7.53 -0.77
N VAL A 435 16.48 6.45 -0.36
CA VAL A 435 15.86 5.22 0.19
C VAL A 435 15.01 5.54 1.41
N ILE A 436 15.51 6.38 2.33
CA ILE A 436 14.80 6.75 3.56
C ILE A 436 13.51 7.49 3.22
N ALA A 437 13.60 8.49 2.34
CA ALA A 437 12.41 9.23 1.89
C ALA A 437 11.38 8.29 1.24
N ALA A 438 11.85 7.37 0.37
CA ALA A 438 10.98 6.39 -0.28
C ALA A 438 10.29 5.45 0.72
N ILE A 439 11.02 4.92 1.70
CA ILE A 439 10.47 4.04 2.74
C ILE A 439 9.43 4.78 3.59
N MET A 440 9.74 6.00 4.05
CA MET A 440 8.81 6.79 4.86
C MET A 440 7.52 7.12 4.12
N ILE A 441 7.61 7.55 2.86
CA ILE A 441 6.43 7.77 2.02
C ILE A 441 5.63 6.47 1.85
N THR A 442 6.32 5.38 1.52
CA THR A 442 5.68 4.09 1.26
C THR A 442 4.94 3.54 2.47
N ILE A 443 5.47 3.71 3.68
CA ILE A 443 4.75 3.37 4.91
C ILE A 443 3.57 4.32 5.11
N GLY A 444 3.79 5.63 4.97
CA GLY A 444 2.80 6.66 5.23
C GLY A 444 1.56 6.58 4.35
N ILE A 445 1.70 6.27 3.05
CA ILE A 445 0.57 6.12 2.13
C ILE A 445 -0.35 4.95 2.49
N ASN A 446 0.13 3.97 3.25
CA ASN A 446 -0.69 2.86 3.75
C ASN A 446 -1.47 3.23 5.02
N PHE A 447 -1.19 4.37 5.67
CA PHE A 447 -1.90 4.84 6.85
C PHE A 447 -3.18 5.62 6.49
N ALA A 448 -3.96 5.06 5.59
CA ALA A 448 -5.23 5.59 5.10
C ALA A 448 -6.39 5.03 5.93
N PHE A 449 -6.70 5.66 7.05
CA PHE A 449 -7.60 5.14 8.09
C PHE A 449 -8.89 5.93 8.25
N ALA A 450 -8.92 7.22 7.85
CA ALA A 450 -9.92 8.16 8.37
C ALA A 450 -11.15 8.32 7.47
N THR A 451 -11.03 8.16 6.16
CA THR A 451 -12.15 8.42 5.24
C THR A 451 -12.51 7.22 4.37
N ALA A 452 -13.79 7.02 4.15
CA ALA A 452 -14.29 5.91 3.32
C ALA A 452 -13.70 5.87 1.89
N PRO A 453 -13.50 6.99 1.18
CA PRO A 453 -12.88 6.97 -0.14
C PRO A 453 -11.40 6.54 -0.18
N ALA A 454 -10.72 6.55 0.97
CA ALA A 454 -9.28 6.30 1.03
C ALA A 454 -8.93 4.85 0.60
N THR A 455 -9.63 3.86 1.16
CA THR A 455 -9.37 2.45 0.86
C THR A 455 -10.63 1.58 0.97
N PRO A 456 -10.71 0.44 0.24
CA PRO A 456 -11.85 -0.46 0.33
C PRO A 456 -12.18 -0.95 1.75
N PRO A 457 -11.21 -1.31 2.62
CA PRO A 457 -11.51 -1.70 3.99
C PRO A 457 -12.20 -0.61 4.80
N VAL A 458 -11.78 0.64 4.65
CA VAL A 458 -12.38 1.77 5.36
C VAL A 458 -13.77 2.06 4.81
N ALA A 459 -13.99 1.91 3.49
CA ALA A 459 -15.32 2.03 2.89
C ALA A 459 -16.29 0.95 3.43
N ILE A 460 -15.85 -0.32 3.48
CA ILE A 460 -16.65 -1.42 4.03
C ILE A 460 -16.97 -1.19 5.51
N ALA A 461 -16.00 -0.70 6.29
CA ALA A 461 -16.22 -0.34 7.68
C ALA A 461 -17.26 0.77 7.82
N ALA A 462 -17.19 1.82 7.00
CA ALA A 462 -18.17 2.92 6.97
C ALA A 462 -19.58 2.45 6.62
N ASP A 463 -19.71 1.52 5.66
CA ASP A 463 -20.98 0.99 5.19
C ASP A 463 -21.56 -0.10 6.11
N SER A 464 -20.78 -0.58 7.09
CA SER A 464 -21.19 -1.63 8.02
C SER A 464 -22.47 -1.30 8.81
N GLY A 465 -22.74 0.00 9.04
CA GLY A 465 -23.82 0.51 9.88
C GLY A 465 -23.58 0.38 11.38
N TRP A 466 -22.40 -0.09 11.81
CA TRP A 466 -21.99 -0.16 13.21
C TRP A 466 -21.17 1.05 13.66
N ILE A 467 -20.69 1.85 12.72
CA ILE A 467 -19.91 3.07 12.99
C ILE A 467 -20.41 4.22 12.12
N SER A 468 -20.50 5.42 12.68
CA SER A 468 -20.76 6.63 11.90
C SER A 468 -19.49 7.15 11.22
N ALA A 469 -19.64 7.82 10.07
CA ALA A 469 -18.51 8.41 9.32
C ALA A 469 -17.68 9.38 10.19
N GLY A 470 -18.32 10.16 11.04
CA GLY A 470 -17.61 11.08 11.96
C GLY A 470 -16.76 10.38 13.03
N ARG A 471 -17.26 9.24 13.57
CA ARG A 471 -16.46 8.41 14.49
C ARG A 471 -15.33 7.73 13.78
N LEU A 472 -15.56 7.21 12.57
CA LEU A 472 -14.53 6.57 11.74
C LEU A 472 -13.41 7.58 11.44
N PHE A 473 -13.76 8.79 11.03
CA PHE A 473 -12.79 9.87 10.82
C PHE A 473 -11.98 10.17 12.08
N LYS A 474 -12.64 10.34 13.23
CA LYS A 474 -11.96 10.63 14.51
C LYS A 474 -11.00 9.50 14.90
N TYR A 475 -11.41 8.26 14.78
CA TYR A 475 -10.59 7.08 15.11
C TYR A 475 -9.41 6.95 14.15
N GLY A 476 -9.65 7.07 12.85
CA GLY A 476 -8.62 7.01 11.82
C GLY A 476 -7.61 8.15 11.92
N ALA A 477 -8.05 9.38 12.21
CA ALA A 477 -7.14 10.53 12.41
C ALA A 477 -6.20 10.31 13.61
N VAL A 478 -6.73 9.81 14.73
CA VAL A 478 -5.89 9.49 15.91
C VAL A 478 -4.92 8.34 15.60
N ALA A 479 -5.36 7.29 14.89
CA ALA A 479 -4.48 6.22 14.46
C ALA A 479 -3.38 6.72 13.50
N GLY A 480 -3.71 7.66 12.60
CA GLY A 480 -2.74 8.32 11.71
C GLY A 480 -1.68 9.11 12.47
N LEU A 481 -2.08 9.85 13.51
CA LEU A 481 -1.14 10.57 14.39
C LEU A 481 -0.20 9.61 15.13
N VAL A 482 -0.73 8.50 15.66
CA VAL A 482 0.09 7.43 16.27
C VAL A 482 1.07 6.88 15.25
N GLY A 483 0.62 6.61 14.02
CA GLY A 483 1.46 6.12 12.93
C GLY A 483 2.60 7.09 12.59
N ILE A 484 2.32 8.37 12.43
CA ILE A 484 3.35 9.40 12.17
C ILE A 484 4.37 9.44 13.33
N ALA A 485 3.89 9.45 14.57
CA ALA A 485 4.78 9.49 15.74
C ALA A 485 5.72 8.28 15.78
N VAL A 486 5.19 7.06 15.52
CA VAL A 486 6.00 5.83 15.47
C VAL A 486 6.95 5.83 14.28
N MET A 487 6.51 6.28 13.10
CA MET A 487 7.37 6.40 11.93
C MET A 487 8.58 7.29 12.21
N LEU A 488 8.38 8.43 12.85
CA LEU A 488 9.46 9.38 13.15
C LEU A 488 10.33 8.92 14.31
N ALA A 489 9.73 8.36 15.37
CA ALA A 489 10.47 7.98 16.56
C ALA A 489 11.23 6.64 16.43
N VAL A 490 10.73 5.73 15.59
CA VAL A 490 11.29 4.38 15.44
C VAL A 490 11.70 4.10 14.01
N GLY A 491 10.82 4.38 13.05
CA GLY A 491 11.06 4.09 11.63
C GLY A 491 12.26 4.85 11.08
N LEU A 492 12.34 6.15 11.33
CA LEU A 492 13.45 6.99 10.84
C LEU A 492 14.82 6.59 11.43
N PRO A 493 14.97 6.37 12.75
CA PRO A 493 16.21 5.84 13.30
C PRO A 493 16.64 4.48 12.70
N ILE A 494 15.70 3.54 12.57
CA ILE A 494 16.00 2.23 11.97
C ILE A 494 16.38 2.40 10.48
N ALA A 495 15.67 3.24 9.74
CA ALA A 495 16.00 3.51 8.34
C ALA A 495 17.41 4.08 8.17
N ASN A 496 17.85 4.99 9.05
CA ASN A 496 19.22 5.52 9.06
C ASN A 496 20.29 4.47 9.40
N MET A 497 19.93 3.37 10.07
CA MET A 497 20.87 2.27 10.38
C MET A 497 20.97 1.26 9.25
N VAL A 498 19.90 1.08 8.47
CA VAL A 498 19.77 -0.01 7.49
C VAL A 498 20.02 0.47 6.07
N CYS A 499 19.80 1.76 5.79
CA CYS A 499 19.90 2.41 4.47
C CYS A 499 21.06 3.36 4.38
#